data_4e850903856920a8708af35f6e7d67a8
#
_entry.id   4e850903856920a8708af35f6e7d67a8
#
_cell.length_a   1.000
_cell.length_b   1.000
_cell.length_c   1.000
_cell.angle_alpha   90.00
_cell.angle_beta   90.00
_cell.angle_gamma   90.00
#
_symmetry.space_group_name_H-M   'P 1'
#
loop_
_entity.id
_entity.type
_entity.pdbx_description
1 polymer ?
#
loop_
_entity_poly.entity_id
_entity_poly.type
_entity_poly.pdbx_seq_one_letter_code
_entity_poly.pdbx_strand_id
1 'polypeptide(L)'
;DMQFEELLDFNTVFLEKHELYKEIKGDETLKSKALLEILGATTGKSLIYAGTYSHIEKVSNLLIENLPVSTKPLLVNFAKWLTINYDDNWQLTNLAKRGTGIHNGQLHRSLSQIQIKLFEEVDVFDNIVSTSSIIEGVNTSAENVIVWRNRNGKSKLNDFTYKNIIGRGGRMFKHFIGKIYLLEEPPQNAPMQLDIPFPDEILGDIDEDKYKESLTKDQVAKIVAFKKDMEQILGKESYDKLLKGNVFQNSNSDFIRSMAIEMKENQEEWNGLAFLNSDDINKWDRLLYKIIVLQPGNWDIEYSKFVAFIKILSQNWIKTIPELLEELDDFEIDIDKFFNLE
;
A
#
# COMPACT_ATOMS: atom_id res chain seq x y z
N ASP A 1 -22.83 -14.89 36.48
CA ASP A 1 -22.49 -13.44 36.35
C ASP A 1 -21.04 -13.16 36.74
N MET A 2 -20.55 -13.67 37.88
CA MET A 2 -19.14 -13.52 38.30
C MET A 2 -18.14 -14.17 37.32
N GLN A 3 -18.47 -15.30 36.73
CA GLN A 3 -17.62 -15.97 35.71
C GLN A 3 -17.48 -15.18 34.41
N PHE A 4 -18.41 -14.30 34.09
CA PHE A 4 -18.33 -13.48 32.87
C PHE A 4 -17.46 -12.25 33.04
N GLU A 5 -17.44 -11.64 34.21
CA GLU A 5 -16.54 -10.53 34.54
C GLU A 5 -15.08 -10.97 34.67
N GLU A 6 -14.82 -12.14 35.27
CA GLU A 6 -13.48 -12.73 35.31
C GLU A 6 -12.93 -13.05 33.91
N LEU A 7 -13.79 -13.54 32.97
CA LEU A 7 -13.40 -13.79 31.58
C LEU A 7 -13.10 -12.51 30.80
N LEU A 8 -13.74 -11.38 31.09
CA LEU A 8 -13.48 -10.10 30.48
C LEU A 8 -12.12 -9.51 30.94
N ASP A 9 -11.75 -9.68 32.20
CA ASP A 9 -10.47 -9.23 32.74
C ASP A 9 -9.27 -9.99 32.16
N PHE A 10 -9.43 -11.27 31.83
CA PHE A 10 -8.39 -12.07 31.18
C PHE A 10 -8.17 -11.72 29.68
N ASN A 11 -9.04 -10.93 29.08
CA ASN A 11 -8.99 -10.54 27.67
C ASN A 11 -8.37 -9.16 27.43
N THR A 12 -7.85 -8.49 28.44
CA THR A 12 -7.30 -7.15 28.33
C THR A 12 -5.80 -7.21 28.00
N VAL A 13 -5.42 -6.67 26.86
CA VAL A 13 -4.02 -6.41 26.49
C VAL A 13 -3.62 -5.03 27.02
N PHE A 14 -2.59 -4.99 27.86
CA PHE A 14 -2.05 -3.73 28.36
C PHE A 14 -1.04 -3.16 27.37
N LEU A 15 -1.19 -1.86 27.03
CA LEU A 15 -0.25 -1.14 26.16
C LEU A 15 0.59 -0.19 27.00
N GLU A 16 1.89 -0.50 27.12
CA GLU A 16 2.87 0.38 27.74
C GLU A 16 3.38 1.39 26.71
N LYS A 17 3.11 2.69 26.91
CA LYS A 17 3.49 3.74 25.96
C LYS A 17 4.73 4.49 26.42
N HIS A 18 5.72 4.57 25.52
CA HIS A 18 6.96 5.33 25.69
C HIS A 18 6.94 6.55 24.74
N GLU A 19 6.82 7.73 25.29
CA GLU A 19 6.64 8.99 24.54
C GLU A 19 7.99 9.67 24.22
N LEU A 20 8.84 9.00 23.44
CA LEU A 20 10.21 9.44 23.12
C LEU A 20 10.24 10.72 22.28
N TYR A 21 9.17 11.04 21.56
CA TYR A 21 9.07 12.28 20.78
C TYR A 21 9.31 13.54 21.60
N LYS A 22 9.06 13.51 22.91
CA LYS A 22 9.29 14.62 23.84
C LYS A 22 10.78 14.95 23.98
N GLU A 23 11.65 13.95 23.87
CA GLU A 23 13.11 14.09 23.94
C GLU A 23 13.71 14.30 22.55
N ILE A 24 13.18 13.62 21.52
CA ILE A 24 13.63 13.71 20.13
C ILE A 24 13.38 15.08 19.53
N LYS A 25 12.23 15.72 19.83
CA LYS A 25 11.86 17.08 19.40
C LYS A 25 12.03 17.33 17.89
N GLY A 26 11.83 16.30 17.07
CA GLY A 26 11.94 16.37 15.63
C GLY A 26 13.36 16.24 15.07
N ASP A 27 14.36 15.96 15.91
CA ASP A 27 15.73 15.69 15.47
C ASP A 27 15.81 14.27 14.86
N GLU A 28 16.08 14.19 13.56
CA GLU A 28 16.15 12.92 12.82
C GLU A 28 17.34 12.05 13.26
N THR A 29 18.43 12.64 13.75
CA THR A 29 19.60 11.90 14.26
C THR A 29 19.26 11.23 15.59
N LEU A 30 18.63 11.97 16.51
CA LEU A 30 18.16 11.42 17.78
C LEU A 30 17.09 10.35 17.55
N LYS A 31 16.23 10.56 16.57
CA LYS A 31 15.18 9.60 16.19
C LYS A 31 15.75 8.30 15.67
N SER A 32 16.74 8.37 14.79
CA SER A 32 17.46 7.20 14.26
C SER A 32 18.18 6.43 15.38
N LYS A 33 18.86 7.16 16.27
CA LYS A 33 19.52 6.57 17.43
C LYS A 33 18.52 5.88 18.36
N ALA A 34 17.38 6.54 18.68
CA ALA A 34 16.33 5.95 19.50
C ALA A 34 15.77 4.66 18.90
N LEU A 35 15.54 4.60 17.59
CA LEU A 35 15.11 3.36 16.92
C LEU A 35 16.10 2.22 17.14
N LEU A 36 17.40 2.46 16.91
CA LEU A 36 18.42 1.44 17.07
C LEU A 36 18.56 1.00 18.54
N GLU A 37 18.48 1.92 19.49
CA GLU A 37 18.48 1.61 20.93
C GLU A 37 17.27 0.76 21.34
N ILE A 38 16.07 1.06 20.83
CA ILE A 38 14.87 0.26 21.07
C ILE A 38 15.08 -1.15 20.55
N LEU A 39 15.52 -1.31 19.29
CA LEU A 39 15.74 -2.63 18.68
C LEU A 39 16.86 -3.43 19.37
N GLY A 40 17.87 -2.76 19.91
CA GLY A 40 18.95 -3.39 20.67
C GLY A 40 18.56 -3.77 22.10
N ALA A 41 17.62 -3.05 22.72
CA ALA A 41 17.20 -3.26 24.10
C ALA A 41 15.96 -4.14 24.25
N THR A 42 15.13 -4.25 23.18
CA THR A 42 13.90 -5.04 23.23
C THR A 42 14.12 -6.48 22.81
N THR A 43 13.41 -7.38 23.48
CA THR A 43 13.25 -8.76 23.04
C THR A 43 11.92 -8.90 22.30
N GLY A 44 11.81 -9.95 21.46
CA GLY A 44 10.58 -10.24 20.73
C GLY A 44 10.43 -9.45 19.41
N LYS A 45 9.27 -9.58 18.83
CA LYS A 45 8.97 -9.05 17.48
C LYS A 45 8.67 -7.57 17.51
N SER A 46 9.19 -6.81 16.55
CA SER A 46 9.00 -5.37 16.43
C SER A 46 8.32 -4.99 15.11
N LEU A 47 7.23 -4.25 15.20
CA LEU A 47 6.54 -3.62 14.08
C LEU A 47 6.92 -2.14 14.02
N ILE A 48 7.57 -1.72 12.93
CA ILE A 48 8.00 -0.34 12.72
C ILE A 48 7.06 0.31 11.70
N TYR A 49 6.21 1.20 12.18
CA TYR A 49 5.31 1.95 11.32
C TYR A 49 6.03 3.17 10.73
N ALA A 50 6.35 3.13 9.45
CA ALA A 50 7.09 4.19 8.74
C ALA A 50 6.16 5.25 8.11
N GLY A 51 4.91 4.90 7.81
CA GLY A 51 3.87 5.81 7.33
C GLY A 51 3.88 6.13 5.84
N THR A 52 5.05 6.19 5.20
CA THR A 52 5.21 6.46 3.75
C THR A 52 6.31 5.59 3.15
N TYR A 53 6.31 5.43 1.82
CA TYR A 53 7.35 4.67 1.10
C TYR A 53 8.74 5.28 1.30
N SER A 54 8.89 6.60 1.19
CA SER A 54 10.16 7.29 1.42
C SER A 54 10.70 7.12 2.84
N HIS A 55 9.83 6.90 3.82
CA HIS A 55 10.25 6.61 5.20
C HIS A 55 10.51 5.12 5.42
N ILE A 56 9.86 4.22 4.67
CA ILE A 56 10.30 2.81 4.61
C ILE A 56 11.74 2.77 4.12
N GLU A 57 12.06 3.45 3.02
CA GLU A 57 13.41 3.51 2.46
C GLU A 57 14.42 4.04 3.49
N LYS A 58 14.11 5.15 4.14
CA LYS A 58 14.96 5.73 5.19
C LYS A 58 15.24 4.77 6.35
N VAL A 59 14.19 4.17 6.89
CA VAL A 59 14.29 3.20 8.00
C VAL A 59 15.04 1.96 7.52
N SER A 60 14.77 1.47 6.34
CA SER A 60 15.42 0.30 5.76
C SER A 60 16.93 0.53 5.60
N ASN A 61 17.34 1.67 5.05
CA ASN A 61 18.76 2.02 4.92
C ASN A 61 19.45 2.08 6.29
N LEU A 62 18.79 2.73 7.28
CA LEU A 62 19.30 2.76 8.65
C LEU A 62 19.50 1.35 9.22
N LEU A 63 18.55 0.43 9.01
CA LEU A 63 18.65 -0.94 9.50
C LEU A 63 19.69 -1.76 8.73
N ILE A 64 19.82 -1.57 7.42
CA ILE A 64 20.84 -2.24 6.59
C ILE A 64 22.24 -1.85 7.05
N GLU A 65 22.47 -0.59 7.39
CA GLU A 65 23.76 -0.08 7.83
C GLU A 65 24.15 -0.54 9.24
N ASN A 66 23.18 -0.76 10.13
CA ASN A 66 23.43 -0.94 11.55
C ASN A 66 23.12 -2.36 12.09
N LEU A 67 22.24 -3.13 11.43
CA LEU A 67 21.93 -4.48 11.88
C LEU A 67 22.91 -5.50 11.28
N PRO A 68 23.35 -6.49 12.06
CA PRO A 68 24.24 -7.55 11.56
C PRO A 68 23.50 -8.50 10.61
N VAL A 69 24.22 -9.05 9.65
CA VAL A 69 23.71 -10.10 8.78
C VAL A 69 23.50 -11.38 9.61
N SER A 70 22.34 -11.98 9.48
CA SER A 70 21.96 -13.19 10.18
C SER A 70 22.55 -14.44 9.52
N THR A 71 22.92 -15.40 10.35
CA THR A 71 23.36 -16.73 9.91
C THR A 71 22.25 -17.78 9.99
N LYS A 72 21.03 -17.40 10.38
CA LYS A 72 19.87 -18.30 10.49
C LYS A 72 19.57 -18.93 9.12
N PRO A 73 19.51 -20.26 8.98
CA PRO A 73 19.41 -20.92 7.66
C PRO A 73 18.19 -20.47 6.83
N LEU A 74 17.05 -20.26 7.49
CA LEU A 74 15.83 -19.87 6.80
C LEU A 74 15.92 -18.45 6.23
N LEU A 75 16.55 -17.51 6.95
CA LEU A 75 16.79 -16.14 6.46
C LEU A 75 17.79 -16.14 5.29
N VAL A 76 18.85 -16.91 5.39
CA VAL A 76 19.84 -17.06 4.30
C VAL A 76 19.16 -17.63 3.05
N ASN A 77 18.34 -18.67 3.21
CA ASN A 77 17.61 -19.27 2.08
C ASN A 77 16.57 -18.32 1.49
N PHE A 78 15.85 -17.59 2.32
CA PHE A 78 14.87 -16.60 1.83
C PHE A 78 15.55 -15.45 1.10
N ALA A 79 16.62 -14.90 1.65
CA ALA A 79 17.39 -13.85 0.96
C ALA A 79 17.97 -14.36 -0.37
N LYS A 80 18.51 -15.59 -0.42
CA LYS A 80 18.98 -16.20 -1.65
C LYS A 80 17.84 -16.38 -2.67
N TRP A 81 16.66 -16.77 -2.21
CA TRP A 81 15.49 -16.89 -3.07
C TRP A 81 15.08 -15.54 -3.65
N LEU A 82 15.12 -14.46 -2.83
CA LEU A 82 14.87 -13.09 -3.30
C LEU A 82 15.91 -12.65 -4.34
N THR A 83 17.20 -12.92 -4.12
CA THR A 83 18.27 -12.64 -5.07
C THR A 83 18.01 -13.31 -6.43
N ILE A 84 17.60 -14.58 -6.43
CA ILE A 84 17.41 -15.37 -7.67
C ILE A 84 16.15 -14.95 -8.42
N ASN A 85 15.07 -14.62 -7.72
CA ASN A 85 13.75 -14.42 -8.32
C ASN A 85 13.39 -12.93 -8.50
N TYR A 86 14.14 -12.01 -7.88
CA TYR A 86 13.89 -10.57 -7.91
C TYR A 86 15.18 -9.80 -8.20
N ASP A 87 15.89 -9.34 -7.15
CA ASP A 87 17.12 -8.54 -7.28
C ASP A 87 17.99 -8.69 -6.01
N ASP A 88 19.30 -8.88 -6.19
CA ASP A 88 20.25 -8.96 -5.04
C ASP A 88 20.43 -7.61 -4.33
N ASN A 89 20.33 -6.51 -5.07
CA ASN A 89 20.47 -5.15 -4.55
C ASN A 89 19.19 -4.62 -3.94
N TRP A 90 18.06 -5.31 -4.13
CA TRP A 90 16.78 -4.87 -3.60
C TRP A 90 16.84 -4.67 -2.09
N GLN A 91 16.24 -3.60 -1.64
CA GLN A 91 16.21 -3.24 -0.22
C GLN A 91 15.62 -4.37 0.65
N LEU A 92 14.55 -5.03 0.17
CA LEU A 92 13.96 -6.17 0.86
C LEU A 92 14.94 -7.35 0.97
N THR A 93 15.72 -7.65 -0.09
CA THR A 93 16.75 -8.71 -0.05
C THR A 93 17.79 -8.43 1.02
N ASN A 94 18.24 -7.18 1.11
CA ASN A 94 19.25 -6.77 2.09
C ASN A 94 18.73 -6.74 3.53
N LEU A 95 17.46 -6.38 3.73
CA LEU A 95 16.80 -6.45 5.04
C LEU A 95 16.50 -7.88 5.46
N ALA A 96 16.07 -8.75 4.54
CA ALA A 96 15.84 -10.17 4.82
C ALA A 96 17.10 -10.87 5.34
N LYS A 97 18.29 -10.53 4.80
CA LYS A 97 19.59 -10.97 5.32
C LYS A 97 19.80 -10.61 6.81
N ARG A 98 19.04 -9.63 7.34
CA ARG A 98 19.14 -9.09 8.72
C ARG A 98 17.90 -9.38 9.58
N GLY A 99 17.05 -10.32 9.15
CA GLY A 99 15.86 -10.69 9.90
C GLY A 99 14.77 -9.62 9.92
N THR A 100 14.72 -8.78 8.90
CA THR A 100 13.74 -7.70 8.77
C THR A 100 12.96 -7.82 7.46
N GLY A 101 11.65 -7.68 7.52
CA GLY A 101 10.76 -7.62 6.36
C GLY A 101 10.26 -6.21 6.06
N ILE A 102 9.67 -6.06 4.87
CA ILE A 102 8.93 -4.85 4.45
C ILE A 102 7.49 -5.25 4.15
N HIS A 103 6.53 -4.45 4.63
CA HIS A 103 5.13 -4.62 4.29
C HIS A 103 4.52 -3.29 3.83
N ASN A 104 4.18 -3.23 2.55
CA ASN A 104 3.54 -2.06 1.95
C ASN A 104 2.51 -2.49 0.89
N GLY A 105 1.73 -1.54 0.37
CA GLY A 105 0.66 -1.83 -0.59
C GLY A 105 1.14 -2.10 -2.02
N GLN A 106 2.41 -1.88 -2.33
CA GLN A 106 2.98 -2.10 -3.68
C GLN A 106 3.51 -3.53 -3.86
N LEU A 107 3.84 -4.21 -2.77
CA LEU A 107 4.36 -5.59 -2.85
C LEU A 107 3.28 -6.57 -3.27
N HIS A 108 3.66 -7.53 -4.11
CA HIS A 108 2.80 -8.66 -4.45
C HIS A 108 2.21 -9.31 -3.20
N ARG A 109 0.93 -9.62 -3.26
CA ARG A 109 0.20 -10.22 -2.12
C ARG A 109 0.88 -11.50 -1.60
N SER A 110 1.39 -12.35 -2.50
CA SER A 110 2.09 -13.59 -2.13
C SER A 110 3.37 -13.29 -1.34
N LEU A 111 4.17 -12.31 -1.78
CA LEU A 111 5.40 -11.92 -1.11
C LEU A 111 5.11 -11.29 0.25
N SER A 112 4.10 -10.44 0.35
CA SER A 112 3.62 -9.89 1.62
C SER A 112 3.20 -10.99 2.58
N GLN A 113 2.43 -11.99 2.12
CA GLN A 113 1.99 -13.12 2.94
C GLN A 113 3.15 -14.01 3.42
N ILE A 114 4.17 -14.25 2.58
CA ILE A 114 5.37 -15.00 2.98
C ILE A 114 6.08 -14.25 4.11
N GLN A 115 6.28 -12.95 3.98
CA GLN A 115 6.95 -12.14 5.00
C GLN A 115 6.17 -12.15 6.32
N ILE A 116 4.85 -12.07 6.28
CA ILE A 116 4.02 -12.17 7.49
C ILE A 116 4.18 -13.54 8.16
N LYS A 117 4.18 -14.63 7.40
CA LYS A 117 4.43 -15.97 7.96
C LYS A 117 5.82 -16.05 8.60
N LEU A 118 6.85 -15.53 7.94
CA LEU A 118 8.21 -15.48 8.49
C LEU A 118 8.29 -14.61 9.75
N PHE A 119 7.47 -13.57 9.85
CA PHE A 119 7.36 -12.74 11.05
C PHE A 119 6.59 -13.43 12.19
N GLU A 120 5.61 -14.26 11.88
CA GLU A 120 4.87 -15.03 12.90
C GLU A 120 5.64 -16.23 13.42
N GLU A 121 6.57 -16.78 12.64
CA GLU A 121 7.46 -17.88 13.02
C GLU A 121 8.46 -17.43 14.09
N VAL A 122 8.77 -18.35 15.01
CA VAL A 122 9.78 -18.10 16.04
C VAL A 122 11.16 -18.06 15.39
N ASP A 123 11.99 -17.10 15.81
CA ASP A 123 13.39 -16.98 15.40
C ASP A 123 13.64 -16.81 13.90
N VAL A 124 12.70 -16.23 13.15
CA VAL A 124 12.89 -15.90 11.74
C VAL A 124 13.01 -14.38 11.56
N PHE A 125 11.94 -13.69 11.21
CA PHE A 125 11.96 -12.23 11.21
C PHE A 125 11.75 -11.67 12.61
N ASP A 126 12.65 -10.79 13.01
CA ASP A 126 12.56 -10.07 14.27
C ASP A 126 11.82 -8.73 14.09
N ASN A 127 11.91 -8.13 12.89
CA ASN A 127 11.33 -6.83 12.59
C ASN A 127 10.53 -6.84 11.29
N ILE A 128 9.51 -5.97 11.21
CA ILE A 128 8.83 -5.58 9.97
C ILE A 128 8.73 -4.06 9.90
N VAL A 129 9.13 -3.47 8.78
CA VAL A 129 8.92 -2.05 8.45
C VAL A 129 7.67 -1.94 7.57
N SER A 130 6.73 -1.07 7.93
CA SER A 130 5.43 -1.05 7.25
C SER A 130 4.83 0.34 7.06
N THR A 131 3.88 0.41 6.10
CA THR A 131 2.88 1.48 5.99
C THR A 131 1.55 1.02 6.62
N SER A 132 0.47 1.79 6.40
CA SER A 132 -0.87 1.45 6.87
C SER A 132 -1.44 0.13 6.29
N SER A 133 -0.87 -0.39 5.22
CA SER A 133 -1.27 -1.68 4.63
C SER A 133 -1.20 -2.86 5.62
N ILE A 134 -0.34 -2.78 6.66
CA ILE A 134 -0.26 -3.80 7.72
C ILE A 134 -1.53 -3.84 8.58
N ILE A 135 -2.34 -2.78 8.57
CA ILE A 135 -3.60 -2.70 9.33
C ILE A 135 -4.70 -3.50 8.62
N GLU A 136 -4.66 -3.49 7.28
CA GLU A 136 -5.68 -4.05 6.40
C GLU A 136 -5.33 -5.50 6.02
N GLY A 137 -6.18 -6.43 6.39
CA GLY A 137 -6.11 -7.82 5.94
C GLY A 137 -5.03 -8.71 6.57
N VAL A 138 -4.23 -8.20 7.52
CA VAL A 138 -3.18 -8.97 8.18
C VAL A 138 -3.46 -9.06 9.69
N ASN A 139 -3.56 -10.27 10.20
CA ASN A 139 -3.78 -10.52 11.63
C ASN A 139 -2.44 -10.81 12.34
N THR A 140 -1.47 -9.92 12.19
CA THR A 140 -0.18 -10.04 12.88
C THR A 140 -0.14 -9.20 14.15
N SER A 141 0.63 -9.65 15.12
CA SER A 141 0.92 -8.94 16.36
C SER A 141 2.41 -8.91 16.61
N ALA A 142 2.86 -7.83 17.21
CA ALA A 142 4.22 -7.65 17.67
C ALA A 142 4.24 -7.37 19.17
N GLU A 143 5.34 -7.68 19.86
CA GLU A 143 5.55 -7.27 21.24
C GLU A 143 5.82 -5.78 21.32
N ASN A 144 6.51 -5.25 20.31
CA ASN A 144 6.93 -3.86 20.22
C ASN A 144 6.33 -3.22 18.98
N VAL A 145 5.63 -2.11 19.13
CA VAL A 145 5.19 -1.27 18.01
C VAL A 145 5.90 0.07 18.10
N ILE A 146 6.63 0.41 17.04
CA ILE A 146 7.41 1.63 16.96
C ILE A 146 6.76 2.54 15.92
N VAL A 147 6.19 3.66 16.36
CA VAL A 147 5.61 4.66 15.46
C VAL A 147 6.70 5.63 15.06
N TRP A 148 7.35 5.34 13.93
CA TRP A 148 8.39 6.19 13.37
C TRP A 148 7.83 7.51 12.84
N ARG A 149 6.66 7.48 12.19
CA ARG A 149 6.05 8.66 11.59
C ARG A 149 4.55 8.74 11.88
N ASN A 150 4.09 9.93 12.26
CA ASN A 150 2.66 10.22 12.45
C ASN A 150 2.04 10.70 11.13
N ARG A 151 2.16 9.89 10.05
CA ARG A 151 1.57 10.16 8.75
C ARG A 151 1.07 8.88 8.09
N ASN A 152 0.06 9.04 7.22
CA ASN A 152 -0.38 8.05 6.25
C ASN A 152 -0.33 8.72 4.88
N GLY A 153 0.69 8.39 4.07
CA GLY A 153 0.98 9.11 2.84
C GLY A 153 1.25 10.61 3.10
N LYS A 154 0.53 11.48 2.42
CA LYS A 154 0.66 12.94 2.56
C LYS A 154 -0.05 13.52 3.79
N SER A 155 -1.00 12.79 4.38
CA SER A 155 -1.84 13.23 5.49
C SER A 155 -1.28 12.83 6.85
N LYS A 156 -1.62 13.58 7.90
CA LYS A 156 -1.39 13.13 9.28
C LYS A 156 -2.28 11.92 9.59
N LEU A 157 -1.82 11.02 10.46
CA LEU A 157 -2.65 9.93 10.97
C LEU A 157 -3.90 10.50 11.65
N ASN A 158 -5.05 9.90 11.36
CA ASN A 158 -6.24 10.09 12.18
C ASN A 158 -6.19 9.15 13.40
N ASP A 159 -7.00 9.45 14.41
CA ASP A 159 -7.05 8.70 15.68
C ASP A 159 -7.42 7.22 15.47
N PHE A 160 -8.31 6.92 14.52
CA PHE A 160 -8.73 5.56 14.20
C PHE A 160 -7.56 4.73 13.65
N THR A 161 -6.87 5.23 12.62
CA THR A 161 -5.71 4.56 12.03
C THR A 161 -4.59 4.39 13.07
N TYR A 162 -4.33 5.43 13.88
CA TYR A 162 -3.36 5.37 14.96
C TYR A 162 -3.69 4.26 15.97
N LYS A 163 -4.94 4.19 16.44
CA LYS A 163 -5.40 3.13 17.36
C LYS A 163 -5.27 1.73 16.75
N ASN A 164 -5.54 1.59 15.47
CA ASN A 164 -5.36 0.32 14.78
C ASN A 164 -3.88 -0.09 14.67
N ILE A 165 -2.95 0.87 14.46
CA ILE A 165 -1.51 0.60 14.45
C ILE A 165 -1.05 0.13 15.84
N ILE A 166 -1.32 0.93 16.89
CA ILE A 166 -0.87 0.57 18.24
C ILE A 166 -1.58 -0.68 18.78
N GLY A 167 -2.80 -0.96 18.34
CA GLY A 167 -3.54 -2.19 18.64
C GLY A 167 -2.90 -3.46 18.06
N ARG A 168 -1.87 -3.34 17.21
CA ARG A 168 -1.02 -4.46 16.80
C ARG A 168 0.01 -4.84 17.87
N GLY A 169 0.19 -3.99 18.88
CA GLY A 169 1.03 -4.27 20.04
C GLY A 169 0.29 -5.19 21.03
N GLY A 170 0.91 -6.34 21.27
CA GLY A 170 0.34 -7.35 22.14
C GLY A 170 -0.77 -8.19 21.50
N ARG A 171 -0.91 -9.40 21.96
CA ARG A 171 -1.99 -10.31 21.54
C ARG A 171 -2.43 -11.16 22.71
N MET A 172 -3.73 -11.26 22.88
CA MET A 172 -4.34 -12.22 23.78
C MET A 172 -3.73 -13.62 23.60
N PHE A 173 -3.31 -14.23 24.69
CA PHE A 173 -2.64 -15.54 24.76
C PHE A 173 -1.21 -15.64 24.19
N LYS A 174 -0.65 -14.56 23.58
CA LYS A 174 0.76 -14.55 23.16
C LYS A 174 1.57 -13.52 23.97
N HIS A 175 1.10 -12.28 24.01
CA HIS A 175 1.80 -11.16 24.67
C HIS A 175 0.77 -10.30 25.41
N PHE A 176 0.70 -10.41 26.73
CA PHE A 176 -0.24 -9.66 27.56
C PHE A 176 0.10 -8.16 27.66
N ILE A 177 1.38 -7.81 27.45
CA ILE A 177 1.85 -6.42 27.46
C ILE A 177 2.48 -6.13 26.12
N GLY A 178 1.90 -5.17 25.40
CA GLY A 178 2.48 -4.59 24.17
C GLY A 178 3.20 -3.28 24.50
N LYS A 179 4.43 -3.11 24.03
CA LYS A 179 5.20 -1.87 24.19
C LYS A 179 5.05 -1.01 22.96
N ILE A 180 4.66 0.25 23.17
CA ILE A 180 4.43 1.22 22.10
C ILE A 180 5.44 2.35 22.25
N TYR A 181 6.30 2.52 21.25
CA TYR A 181 7.32 3.56 21.22
C TYR A 181 6.90 4.64 20.22
N LEU A 182 6.67 5.86 20.71
CA LEU A 182 6.24 6.99 19.90
C LEU A 182 7.44 7.90 19.62
N LEU A 183 7.93 7.88 18.38
CA LEU A 183 9.05 8.72 17.93
C LEU A 183 8.58 10.04 17.33
N GLU A 184 7.29 10.18 17.06
CA GLU A 184 6.58 11.42 16.72
C GLU A 184 5.33 11.58 17.59
N GLU A 185 4.88 12.83 17.75
CA GLU A 185 3.69 13.14 18.54
C GLU A 185 2.46 12.45 17.92
N PRO A 186 1.69 11.68 18.70
CA PRO A 186 0.50 11.01 18.20
C PRO A 186 -0.59 12.01 17.81
N PRO A 187 -1.59 11.60 17.00
CA PRO A 187 -2.73 12.46 16.70
C PRO A 187 -3.48 12.81 17.97
N GLN A 188 -3.99 14.04 18.04
CA GLN A 188 -4.88 14.44 19.15
C GLN A 188 -6.21 13.70 19.03
N ASN A 189 -6.78 13.28 20.15
CA ASN A 189 -8.09 12.66 20.21
C ASN A 189 -9.15 13.63 19.63
N ALA A 190 -9.52 13.46 18.40
CA ALA A 190 -10.69 14.13 17.82
C ALA A 190 -11.92 13.25 18.09
N PRO A 191 -13.08 13.84 18.45
CA PRO A 191 -14.32 13.08 18.47
C PRO A 191 -14.52 12.46 17.10
N MET A 192 -14.77 11.15 17.08
CA MET A 192 -14.93 10.36 15.86
C MET A 192 -16.25 10.78 15.20
N GLN A 193 -16.19 11.77 14.31
CA GLN A 193 -17.22 11.90 13.30
C GLN A 193 -16.87 10.88 12.22
N LEU A 194 -17.64 9.81 12.17
CA LEU A 194 -17.66 8.86 11.05
C LEU A 194 -18.37 9.54 9.85
N ASP A 195 -17.78 10.60 9.35
CA ASP A 195 -18.03 11.04 7.99
C ASP A 195 -17.12 10.20 7.09
N ILE A 196 -17.62 9.03 6.72
CA ILE A 196 -16.97 8.24 5.66
C ILE A 196 -17.32 8.98 4.37
N PRO A 197 -16.38 9.74 3.77
CA PRO A 197 -16.63 10.36 2.49
C PRO A 197 -16.91 9.22 1.51
N PHE A 198 -18.03 9.32 0.81
CA PHE A 198 -18.38 8.38 -0.23
C PHE A 198 -17.42 8.62 -1.41
N PRO A 199 -16.53 7.68 -1.75
CA PRO A 199 -15.50 7.93 -2.74
C PRO A 199 -16.16 8.14 -4.12
N ASP A 200 -15.77 9.20 -4.82
CA ASP A 200 -16.31 9.52 -6.15
C ASP A 200 -15.87 8.46 -7.18
N GLU A 201 -14.76 7.77 -6.91
CA GLU A 201 -14.19 6.71 -7.74
C GLU A 201 -15.10 5.48 -7.94
N ILE A 202 -16.03 5.22 -7.02
CA ILE A 202 -16.93 4.04 -7.08
C ILE A 202 -18.36 4.37 -7.49
N LEU A 203 -18.66 5.62 -7.82
CA LEU A 203 -20.04 6.08 -8.13
C LEU A 203 -20.69 5.30 -9.27
N GLY A 204 -19.91 4.88 -10.26
CA GLY A 204 -20.39 4.13 -11.42
C GLY A 204 -20.74 2.66 -11.13
N ASP A 205 -20.16 2.08 -10.08
CA ASP A 205 -20.34 0.64 -9.73
C ASP A 205 -21.53 0.41 -8.79
N ILE A 206 -22.07 1.46 -8.16
CA ILE A 206 -23.10 1.31 -7.14
C ILE A 206 -24.50 1.31 -7.74
N ASP A 207 -25.25 0.27 -7.42
CA ASP A 207 -26.67 0.17 -7.67
C ASP A 207 -27.45 0.80 -6.49
N GLU A 208 -27.93 2.02 -6.65
CA GLU A 208 -28.65 2.77 -5.62
C GLU A 208 -29.96 2.10 -5.19
N ASP A 209 -30.63 1.38 -6.08
CA ASP A 209 -31.86 0.67 -5.75
C ASP A 209 -31.58 -0.54 -4.84
N LYS A 210 -30.49 -1.23 -5.09
CA LYS A 210 -30.06 -2.40 -4.29
C LYS A 210 -29.62 -2.00 -2.88
N TYR A 211 -28.96 -0.84 -2.74
CA TYR A 211 -28.37 -0.38 -1.47
C TYR A 211 -29.15 0.77 -0.82
N LYS A 212 -30.36 1.05 -1.27
CA LYS A 212 -31.19 2.19 -0.85
C LYS A 212 -31.37 2.34 0.67
N GLU A 213 -31.44 1.23 1.39
CA GLU A 213 -31.60 1.23 2.85
C GLU A 213 -30.27 1.54 3.59
N SER A 214 -29.13 1.34 2.94
CA SER A 214 -27.79 1.51 3.50
C SER A 214 -27.14 2.85 3.13
N LEU A 215 -27.69 3.57 2.14
CA LEU A 215 -27.13 4.81 1.64
C LEU A 215 -27.88 6.04 2.22
N THR A 216 -27.12 7.10 2.49
CA THR A 216 -27.73 8.39 2.86
C THR A 216 -28.37 9.07 1.64
N LYS A 217 -29.28 10.00 1.87
CA LYS A 217 -29.93 10.77 0.78
C LYS A 217 -28.91 11.50 -0.11
N ASP A 218 -27.84 12.03 0.49
CA ASP A 218 -26.80 12.75 -0.24
C ASP A 218 -25.95 11.80 -1.08
N GLN A 219 -25.66 10.59 -0.59
CA GLN A 219 -24.96 9.55 -1.34
C GLN A 219 -25.79 9.08 -2.54
N VAL A 220 -27.09 8.83 -2.35
CA VAL A 220 -27.99 8.49 -3.46
C VAL A 220 -28.06 9.62 -4.49
N ALA A 221 -28.14 10.88 -4.05
CA ALA A 221 -28.15 12.03 -4.95
C ALA A 221 -26.86 12.13 -5.79
N LYS A 222 -25.70 11.87 -5.20
CA LYS A 222 -24.40 11.82 -5.92
C LYS A 222 -24.36 10.72 -6.98
N ILE A 223 -24.81 9.51 -6.64
CA ILE A 223 -24.83 8.37 -7.58
C ILE A 223 -25.76 8.69 -8.76
N VAL A 224 -26.96 9.17 -8.48
CA VAL A 224 -27.93 9.53 -9.53
C VAL A 224 -27.40 10.67 -10.41
N ALA A 225 -26.73 11.67 -9.80
CA ALA A 225 -26.13 12.77 -10.56
C ALA A 225 -25.01 12.26 -11.49
N PHE A 226 -24.15 11.37 -11.01
CA PHE A 226 -23.09 10.75 -11.83
C PHE A 226 -23.67 9.96 -13.01
N LYS A 227 -24.65 9.10 -12.77
CA LYS A 227 -25.32 8.31 -13.82
C LYS A 227 -25.93 9.20 -14.89
N LYS A 228 -26.65 10.26 -14.46
CA LYS A 228 -27.26 11.22 -15.37
C LYS A 228 -26.21 11.99 -16.20
N ASP A 229 -25.11 12.38 -15.58
CA ASP A 229 -24.00 13.05 -16.26
C ASP A 229 -23.36 12.12 -17.32
N MET A 230 -23.10 10.86 -16.98
CA MET A 230 -22.57 9.87 -17.92
C MET A 230 -23.52 9.58 -19.09
N GLU A 231 -24.84 9.51 -18.84
CA GLU A 231 -25.86 9.41 -19.90
C GLU A 231 -25.85 10.63 -20.82
N GLN A 232 -25.63 11.83 -20.29
CA GLN A 232 -25.54 13.06 -21.10
C GLN A 232 -24.26 13.13 -21.94
N ILE A 233 -23.15 12.59 -21.42
CA ILE A 233 -21.86 12.56 -22.12
C ILE A 233 -21.89 11.53 -23.25
N LEU A 234 -22.25 10.29 -22.97
CA LEU A 234 -22.13 9.14 -23.87
C LEU A 234 -23.40 8.84 -24.68
N GLY A 235 -24.54 9.31 -24.24
CA GLY A 235 -25.84 8.82 -24.66
C GLY A 235 -26.24 7.51 -23.96
N LYS A 236 -27.52 7.30 -23.81
CA LYS A 236 -28.07 6.16 -23.04
C LYS A 236 -27.59 4.80 -23.55
N GLU A 237 -27.59 4.58 -24.87
CA GLU A 237 -27.19 3.28 -25.46
C GLU A 237 -25.73 2.92 -25.14
N SER A 238 -24.81 3.89 -25.24
CA SER A 238 -23.39 3.67 -24.96
C SER A 238 -23.16 3.46 -23.47
N TYR A 239 -23.84 4.22 -22.62
CA TYR A 239 -23.75 4.06 -21.18
C TYR A 239 -24.27 2.67 -20.72
N ASP A 240 -25.43 2.23 -21.26
CA ASP A 240 -25.96 0.89 -20.99
C ASP A 240 -25.00 -0.24 -21.43
N LYS A 241 -24.23 -0.04 -22.51
CA LYS A 241 -23.17 -0.99 -22.91
C LYS A 241 -22.04 -1.06 -21.91
N LEU A 242 -21.59 0.08 -21.35
CA LEU A 242 -20.56 0.11 -20.31
C LEU A 242 -21.03 -0.60 -19.02
N LEU A 243 -22.26 -0.38 -18.60
CA LEU A 243 -22.85 -1.07 -17.44
C LEU A 243 -22.93 -2.58 -17.66
N LYS A 244 -23.42 -3.03 -18.81
CA LYS A 244 -23.48 -4.46 -19.17
C LYS A 244 -22.11 -5.12 -19.27
N GLY A 245 -21.09 -4.34 -19.65
CA GLY A 245 -19.69 -4.78 -19.71
C GLY A 245 -18.99 -4.79 -18.37
N ASN A 246 -19.65 -4.43 -17.27
CA ASN A 246 -19.08 -4.30 -15.92
C ASN A 246 -17.83 -3.43 -15.86
N VAL A 247 -17.75 -2.40 -16.71
CA VAL A 247 -16.56 -1.56 -16.84
C VAL A 247 -16.22 -0.81 -15.55
N PHE A 248 -17.26 -0.47 -14.74
CA PHE A 248 -17.08 0.26 -13.48
C PHE A 248 -16.65 -0.62 -12.30
N GLN A 249 -16.80 -1.94 -12.36
CA GLN A 249 -16.54 -2.83 -11.21
C GLN A 249 -15.09 -2.84 -10.72
N ASN A 250 -14.13 -2.62 -11.64
CA ASN A 250 -12.70 -2.64 -11.33
C ASN A 250 -11.97 -1.40 -11.84
N SER A 251 -12.72 -0.31 -12.08
CA SER A 251 -12.16 0.89 -12.68
C SER A 251 -12.60 2.13 -11.91
N ASN A 252 -11.73 3.12 -11.85
CA ASN A 252 -12.03 4.41 -11.27
C ASN A 252 -13.09 5.15 -12.10
N SER A 253 -14.24 5.47 -11.50
CA SER A 253 -15.38 6.13 -12.18
C SER A 253 -15.02 7.51 -12.73
N ASP A 254 -14.17 8.27 -12.02
CA ASP A 254 -13.71 9.58 -12.49
C ASP A 254 -12.80 9.47 -13.70
N PHE A 255 -11.95 8.43 -13.76
CA PHE A 255 -11.13 8.16 -14.92
C PHE A 255 -11.99 7.81 -16.15
N ILE A 256 -12.98 6.93 -15.99
CA ILE A 256 -13.92 6.58 -17.08
C ILE A 256 -14.67 7.84 -17.54
N ARG A 257 -15.10 8.68 -16.62
CA ARG A 257 -15.77 9.95 -16.93
C ARG A 257 -14.85 10.89 -17.72
N SER A 258 -13.62 11.05 -17.29
CA SER A 258 -12.62 11.89 -17.97
C SER A 258 -12.33 11.39 -19.38
N MET A 259 -12.19 10.07 -19.58
CA MET A 259 -12.05 9.47 -20.90
C MET A 259 -13.28 9.73 -21.78
N ALA A 260 -14.48 9.59 -21.23
CA ALA A 260 -15.73 9.81 -21.97
C ALA A 260 -15.86 11.27 -22.46
N ILE A 261 -15.50 12.25 -21.61
CA ILE A 261 -15.46 13.67 -21.95
C ILE A 261 -14.44 13.90 -23.07
N GLU A 262 -13.20 13.44 -22.89
CA GLU A 262 -12.12 13.60 -23.86
C GLU A 262 -12.49 12.99 -25.21
N MET A 263 -13.09 11.80 -25.24
CA MET A 263 -13.55 11.15 -26.47
C MET A 263 -14.64 11.95 -27.17
N LYS A 264 -15.50 12.62 -26.41
CA LYS A 264 -16.59 13.44 -26.98
C LYS A 264 -16.10 14.78 -27.52
N GLU A 265 -15.19 15.44 -26.79
CA GLU A 265 -14.69 16.77 -27.13
C GLU A 265 -13.64 16.74 -28.23
N ASN A 266 -12.81 15.69 -28.26
CA ASN A 266 -11.67 15.54 -29.19
C ASN A 266 -11.82 14.30 -30.08
N GLN A 267 -13.01 14.05 -30.61
CA GLN A 267 -13.35 12.84 -31.37
C GLN A 267 -12.36 12.51 -32.50
N GLU A 268 -11.83 13.52 -33.19
CA GLU A 268 -10.86 13.34 -34.27
C GLU A 268 -9.54 12.76 -33.77
N GLU A 269 -9.13 13.07 -32.56
CA GLU A 269 -7.88 12.54 -31.97
C GLU A 269 -7.99 11.06 -31.57
N TRP A 270 -9.20 10.56 -31.37
CA TRP A 270 -9.47 9.16 -31.09
C TRP A 270 -9.69 8.31 -32.35
N ASN A 271 -9.91 8.94 -33.51
CA ASN A 271 -10.05 8.24 -34.77
C ASN A 271 -8.75 7.60 -35.21
N GLY A 272 -8.81 6.33 -35.59
CA GLY A 272 -7.64 5.57 -36.08
C GLY A 272 -6.65 5.20 -34.97
N LEU A 273 -7.01 5.30 -33.71
CA LEU A 273 -6.22 4.71 -32.63
C LEU A 273 -6.24 3.18 -32.76
N ALA A 274 -5.06 2.56 -32.71
CA ALA A 274 -4.97 1.14 -32.50
C ALA A 274 -5.19 0.81 -31.03
N PHE A 275 -6.06 -0.15 -30.74
CA PHE A 275 -6.30 -0.64 -29.39
C PHE A 275 -5.20 -1.64 -29.00
N LEU A 276 -5.11 -1.97 -27.70
CA LEU A 276 -4.11 -2.91 -27.18
C LEU A 276 -4.25 -4.36 -27.71
N ASN A 277 -5.27 -4.64 -28.51
CA ASN A 277 -5.43 -5.88 -29.27
C ASN A 277 -4.77 -5.85 -30.66
N SER A 278 -4.07 -4.77 -31.02
CA SER A 278 -3.30 -4.71 -32.27
C SER A 278 -2.02 -5.52 -32.14
N ASP A 279 -1.70 -6.35 -33.11
CA ASP A 279 -0.45 -7.13 -33.17
C ASP A 279 0.80 -6.24 -33.33
N ASP A 280 0.62 -5.00 -33.82
CA ASP A 280 1.70 -4.02 -33.93
C ASP A 280 1.70 -3.12 -32.71
N ILE A 281 2.56 -3.43 -31.75
CA ILE A 281 2.69 -2.69 -30.47
C ILE A 281 3.12 -1.22 -30.67
N ASN A 282 3.75 -0.86 -31.79
CA ASN A 282 4.12 0.54 -32.03
C ASN A 282 2.90 1.44 -32.27
N LYS A 283 1.76 0.84 -32.62
CA LYS A 283 0.49 1.57 -32.75
C LYS A 283 -0.18 1.87 -31.42
N TRP A 284 0.29 1.27 -30.32
CA TRP A 284 -0.28 1.52 -28.99
C TRP A 284 0.11 2.87 -28.40
N ASP A 285 1.18 3.51 -28.88
CA ASP A 285 1.77 4.72 -28.31
C ASP A 285 0.76 5.84 -28.09
N ARG A 286 -0.10 6.12 -29.08
CA ARG A 286 -1.12 7.18 -28.97
C ARG A 286 -2.16 6.85 -27.89
N LEU A 287 -2.59 5.58 -27.81
CA LEU A 287 -3.55 5.13 -26.80
C LEU A 287 -2.94 5.21 -25.40
N LEU A 288 -1.71 4.69 -25.23
CA LEU A 288 -0.98 4.75 -23.95
C LEU A 288 -0.74 6.19 -23.50
N TYR A 289 -0.42 7.10 -24.43
CA TYR A 289 -0.31 8.52 -24.13
C TYR A 289 -1.63 9.11 -23.62
N LYS A 290 -2.75 8.81 -24.26
CA LYS A 290 -4.07 9.26 -23.80
C LYS A 290 -4.40 8.72 -22.43
N ILE A 291 -4.11 7.46 -22.15
CA ILE A 291 -4.35 6.83 -20.85
C ILE A 291 -3.54 7.52 -19.75
N ILE A 292 -2.23 7.72 -19.94
CA ILE A 292 -1.37 8.31 -18.91
C ILE A 292 -1.71 9.78 -18.64
N VAL A 293 -2.12 10.54 -19.67
CA VAL A 293 -2.51 11.95 -19.53
C VAL A 293 -3.84 12.10 -18.79
N LEU A 294 -4.78 11.17 -19.00
CA LEU A 294 -6.10 11.22 -18.38
C LEU A 294 -6.17 10.55 -17.00
N GLN A 295 -5.16 9.76 -16.64
CA GLN A 295 -5.12 9.08 -15.35
C GLN A 295 -5.16 10.10 -14.20
N PRO A 296 -6.11 10.02 -13.26
CA PRO A 296 -6.13 10.89 -12.10
C PRO A 296 -4.93 10.61 -11.17
N GLY A 297 -4.27 11.65 -10.72
CA GLY A 297 -3.12 11.56 -9.84
C GLY A 297 -1.81 11.99 -10.50
N ASN A 298 -0.74 11.98 -9.71
CA ASN A 298 0.60 12.35 -10.17
C ASN A 298 1.37 11.04 -10.46
N TRP A 299 1.44 10.66 -11.71
CA TRP A 299 2.31 9.59 -12.16
C TRP A 299 3.73 10.14 -12.24
N ASP A 300 4.56 9.78 -11.30
CA ASP A 300 5.97 10.19 -11.26
C ASP A 300 6.81 9.33 -12.24
N ILE A 301 6.34 9.26 -13.49
CA ILE A 301 7.02 8.56 -14.57
C ILE A 301 6.91 9.34 -15.87
N GLU A 302 8.03 9.39 -16.61
CA GLU A 302 8.05 9.93 -17.96
C GLU A 302 7.27 9.04 -18.93
N TYR A 303 6.56 9.65 -19.88
CA TYR A 303 5.77 8.94 -20.89
C TYR A 303 6.55 7.84 -21.62
N SER A 304 7.78 8.13 -22.04
CA SER A 304 8.65 7.18 -22.74
C SER A 304 8.93 5.91 -21.91
N LYS A 305 9.18 6.09 -20.61
CA LYS A 305 9.43 4.99 -19.67
C LYS A 305 8.17 4.15 -19.45
N PHE A 306 7.01 4.79 -19.30
CA PHE A 306 5.73 4.09 -19.18
C PHE A 306 5.40 3.25 -20.41
N VAL A 307 5.58 3.82 -21.62
CA VAL A 307 5.35 3.10 -22.87
C VAL A 307 6.31 1.92 -23.02
N ALA A 308 7.59 2.11 -22.71
CA ALA A 308 8.59 1.04 -22.72
C ALA A 308 8.20 -0.09 -21.76
N PHE A 309 7.82 0.25 -20.54
CA PHE A 309 7.36 -0.72 -19.54
C PHE A 309 6.22 -1.60 -20.05
N ILE A 310 5.14 -0.98 -20.55
CA ILE A 310 3.98 -1.71 -21.09
C ILE A 310 4.38 -2.60 -22.28
N LYS A 311 5.19 -2.09 -23.21
CA LYS A 311 5.62 -2.85 -24.39
C LYS A 311 6.51 -4.04 -24.03
N ILE A 312 7.48 -3.84 -23.15
CA ILE A 312 8.39 -4.90 -22.68
C ILE A 312 7.61 -6.00 -21.97
N LEU A 313 6.71 -5.65 -21.04
CA LEU A 313 5.88 -6.63 -20.36
C LEU A 313 5.00 -7.42 -21.31
N SER A 314 4.35 -6.75 -22.26
CA SER A 314 3.42 -7.41 -23.20
C SER A 314 4.09 -8.41 -24.14
N GLN A 315 5.36 -8.16 -24.49
CA GLN A 315 6.13 -9.05 -25.37
C GLN A 315 6.86 -10.18 -24.64
N ASN A 316 7.11 -10.00 -23.35
CA ASN A 316 8.01 -10.84 -22.56
C ASN A 316 7.36 -11.49 -21.35
N TRP A 317 6.06 -11.77 -21.42
CA TRP A 317 5.26 -12.30 -20.31
C TRP A 317 5.76 -13.64 -19.72
N ILE A 318 6.62 -14.37 -20.44
CA ILE A 318 7.25 -15.62 -19.95
C ILE A 318 8.60 -15.39 -19.25
N LYS A 319 9.16 -14.18 -19.32
CA LYS A 319 10.43 -13.86 -18.67
C LYS A 319 10.25 -13.74 -17.15
N THR A 320 11.33 -14.02 -16.46
CA THR A 320 11.45 -13.80 -15.03
C THR A 320 11.59 -12.30 -14.71
N ILE A 321 11.30 -11.89 -13.46
CA ILE A 321 11.48 -10.51 -13.05
C ILE A 321 12.91 -10.00 -13.27
N PRO A 322 13.99 -10.75 -12.91
CA PRO A 322 15.35 -10.32 -13.21
C PRO A 322 15.60 -10.05 -14.71
N GLU A 323 15.12 -10.93 -15.59
CA GLU A 323 15.26 -10.74 -17.04
C GLU A 323 14.49 -9.52 -17.55
N LEU A 324 13.33 -9.22 -16.98
CA LEU A 324 12.56 -8.01 -17.29
C LEU A 324 13.27 -6.74 -16.79
N LEU A 325 13.86 -6.79 -15.59
CA LEU A 325 14.61 -5.65 -15.03
C LEU A 325 15.85 -5.33 -15.86
N GLU A 326 16.56 -6.34 -16.40
CA GLU A 326 17.67 -6.12 -17.34
C GLU A 326 17.23 -5.36 -18.60
N GLU A 327 16.05 -5.69 -19.15
CA GLU A 327 15.51 -4.96 -20.33
C GLU A 327 14.99 -3.55 -19.98
N LEU A 328 14.62 -3.33 -18.73
CA LEU A 328 14.09 -2.06 -18.25
C LEU A 328 15.18 -1.12 -17.72
N ASP A 329 16.43 -1.58 -17.60
CA ASP A 329 17.57 -0.80 -17.06
C ASP A 329 17.83 0.46 -17.91
N ASP A 330 17.80 0.37 -19.22
CA ASP A 330 17.94 1.51 -20.15
C ASP A 330 16.87 2.60 -19.91
N PHE A 331 15.76 2.27 -19.27
CA PHE A 331 14.68 3.19 -18.94
C PHE A 331 14.71 3.64 -17.47
N GLU A 332 15.74 3.27 -16.71
CA GLU A 332 15.90 3.57 -15.27
C GLU A 332 14.71 3.07 -14.44
N ILE A 333 14.15 1.92 -14.80
CA ILE A 333 13.08 1.25 -14.06
C ILE A 333 13.70 0.14 -13.23
N ASP A 334 13.92 0.43 -11.96
CA ASP A 334 14.34 -0.53 -10.95
C ASP A 334 13.16 -1.36 -10.42
N ILE A 335 13.44 -2.29 -9.54
CA ILE A 335 12.43 -3.20 -8.97
C ILE A 335 11.32 -2.46 -8.20
N ASP A 336 11.61 -1.36 -7.52
CA ASP A 336 10.62 -0.61 -6.77
C ASP A 336 9.69 0.18 -7.70
N LYS A 337 10.23 0.76 -8.79
CA LYS A 337 9.44 1.36 -9.86
C LYS A 337 8.63 0.30 -10.62
N PHE A 338 9.21 -0.88 -10.85
CA PHE A 338 8.51 -2.00 -11.48
C PHE A 338 7.22 -2.34 -10.72
N PHE A 339 7.29 -2.57 -9.40
CA PHE A 339 6.10 -2.85 -8.58
C PHE A 339 5.14 -1.67 -8.43
N ASN A 340 5.60 -0.44 -8.61
CA ASN A 340 4.73 0.73 -8.58
C ASN A 340 3.92 0.90 -9.88
N LEU A 341 4.43 0.38 -10.99
CA LEU A 341 3.82 0.51 -12.33
C LEU A 341 2.93 -0.69 -12.68
N GLU A 342 3.17 -1.86 -12.08
CA GLU A 342 2.36 -3.06 -12.26
C GLU A 342 0.98 -2.94 -11.58
#